data_39ebf63954ee2c33f3ecce2c7d472f6e
#
_entry.id   39ebf63954ee2c33f3ecce2c7d472f6e
#
_cell.length_a   1.000
_cell.length_b   1.000
_cell.length_c   1.000
_cell.angle_alpha   90.00
_cell.angle_beta   90.00
_cell.angle_gamma   90.00
#
_symmetry.space_group_name_H-M   'P 1'
#
loop_
_entity.id
_entity.type
_entity.pdbx_description
1 polymer ?
#
loop_
_entity_poly.entity_id
_entity_poly.type
_entity_poly.pdbx_seq_one_letter_code
_entity_poly.pdbx_strand_id
1 'polypeptide(L)'
;NGTEKTGLSISRMQEPSQVVPVIYLEECFERYLQDGGFAECVEEICAAYKNQKQSEEKIMENVENMKSWEGIKNRIYPMLVSAQENEELKEKYLCKEYLDFLVLYMVRITDVGFGSIKITKQMLDLWGTCEDEVYFQALINMKTDGYQIRGFSSVIKEIYPGMVDEETEESDFMYVFTNQEKYFGAAGIFFCAEMFREVVGRKNFYILPSSVHELILIKDNGGYDMETLSAMVRNVNEGQVTADERLSDHAYYYDWHKNKIVF
;
A
#
# COMPACT_ATOMS: atom_id res chain seq x y z
N ASN A 1 0.64 -10.51 -0.82
CA ASN A 1 0.16 -11.08 -2.06
C ASN A 1 0.87 -12.41 -2.42
N GLY A 2 1.10 -13.32 -1.39
CA GLY A 2 1.57 -14.69 -1.63
C GLY A 2 2.95 -14.85 -2.29
N THR A 3 3.74 -13.79 -2.42
CA THR A 3 5.07 -13.87 -3.05
C THR A 3 6.10 -14.34 -2.02
N GLU A 4 6.80 -15.42 -2.30
CA GLU A 4 7.96 -15.85 -1.52
C GLU A 4 9.14 -14.93 -1.82
N LYS A 5 9.78 -14.39 -0.78
CA LYS A 5 11.00 -13.59 -0.89
C LYS A 5 12.15 -14.21 -0.10
N THR A 6 13.36 -14.13 -0.64
CA THR A 6 14.57 -14.60 0.03
C THR A 6 15.12 -13.49 0.93
N GLY A 7 15.10 -13.70 2.22
CA GLY A 7 15.60 -12.75 3.21
C GLY A 7 16.92 -13.17 3.84
N LEU A 8 17.88 -12.26 3.91
CA LEU A 8 19.13 -12.40 4.66
C LEU A 8 18.99 -11.71 6.03
N SER A 9 19.13 -12.48 7.10
CA SER A 9 19.19 -11.97 8.47
C SER A 9 20.59 -12.21 9.06
N ILE A 10 21.15 -11.20 9.70
CA ILE A 10 22.46 -11.27 10.34
C ILE A 10 22.29 -10.99 11.84
N SER A 11 22.57 -12.00 12.68
CA SER A 11 22.49 -11.88 14.14
C SER A 11 23.80 -12.26 14.79
N ARG A 12 24.06 -11.70 16.00
CA ARG A 12 25.22 -12.09 16.81
C ARG A 12 24.91 -13.35 17.61
N MET A 13 25.80 -14.34 17.58
CA MET A 13 25.62 -15.60 18.32
C MET A 13 25.52 -15.42 19.85
N GLN A 14 26.10 -14.37 20.40
CA GLN A 14 26.18 -14.13 21.85
C GLN A 14 25.09 -13.21 22.41
N GLU A 15 24.38 -12.49 21.56
CA GLU A 15 23.30 -11.57 21.94
C GLU A 15 22.13 -11.80 20.99
N PRO A 16 21.25 -12.77 21.27
CA PRO A 16 20.07 -12.97 20.43
C PRO A 16 19.16 -11.73 20.58
N SER A 17 19.22 -10.86 19.58
CA SER A 17 18.25 -9.77 19.46
C SER A 17 16.87 -10.33 19.24
N GLN A 18 15.86 -9.80 19.94
CA GLN A 18 14.46 -10.18 19.73
C GLN A 18 13.93 -9.73 18.35
N VAL A 19 14.62 -8.79 17.72
CA VAL A 19 14.30 -8.25 16.39
C VAL A 19 15.56 -8.27 15.54
N VAL A 20 15.52 -9.01 14.45
CA VAL A 20 16.61 -9.07 13.48
C VAL A 20 16.09 -8.49 12.16
N PRO A 21 16.73 -7.44 11.62
CA PRO A 21 16.39 -6.91 10.31
C PRO A 21 16.57 -7.97 9.22
N VAL A 22 15.70 -7.92 8.22
CA VAL A 22 15.75 -8.79 7.04
C VAL A 22 16.07 -7.94 5.83
N ILE A 23 17.13 -8.30 5.09
CA ILE A 23 17.49 -7.70 3.82
C ILE A 23 16.97 -8.64 2.72
N TYR A 24 16.05 -8.17 1.89
CA TYR A 24 15.55 -8.93 0.75
C TYR A 24 16.56 -8.92 -0.40
N LEU A 25 16.79 -10.07 -1.01
CA LEU A 25 17.87 -10.27 -1.98
C LEU A 25 17.43 -10.20 -3.43
N GLU A 26 16.13 -10.14 -3.72
CA GLU A 26 15.59 -10.25 -5.08
C GLU A 26 16.15 -9.18 -6.01
N GLU A 27 16.14 -7.91 -5.61
CA GLU A 27 16.64 -6.81 -6.44
C GLU A 27 18.14 -6.92 -6.72
N CYS A 28 18.92 -7.31 -5.71
CA CYS A 28 20.35 -7.55 -5.87
C CYS A 28 20.60 -8.74 -6.81
N PHE A 29 19.79 -9.80 -6.71
CA PHE A 29 19.93 -11.00 -7.52
C PHE A 29 19.54 -10.75 -8.98
N GLU A 30 18.46 -10.02 -9.26
CA GLU A 30 18.06 -9.65 -10.61
C GLU A 30 19.14 -8.82 -11.31
N ARG A 31 19.72 -7.85 -10.60
CA ARG A 31 20.83 -7.03 -11.13
C ARG A 31 22.10 -7.89 -11.39
N TYR A 32 22.42 -8.79 -10.47
CA TYR A 32 23.50 -9.75 -10.66
C TYR A 32 23.32 -10.58 -11.94
N LEU A 33 22.11 -11.03 -12.23
CA LEU A 33 21.80 -11.80 -13.45
C LEU A 33 21.94 -10.95 -14.73
N GLN A 34 21.67 -9.63 -14.66
CA GLN A 34 21.77 -8.72 -15.80
C GLN A 34 23.21 -8.29 -16.06
N ASP A 35 23.92 -7.86 -15.03
CA ASP A 35 25.21 -7.16 -15.16
C ASP A 35 26.41 -7.96 -14.64
N GLY A 36 26.19 -9.09 -13.94
CA GLY A 36 27.24 -9.94 -13.38
C GLY A 36 28.03 -9.32 -12.22
N GLY A 37 27.60 -8.19 -11.68
CA GLY A 37 28.28 -7.42 -10.64
C GLY A 37 28.11 -8.00 -9.22
N PHE A 38 28.68 -9.18 -8.94
CA PHE A 38 28.57 -9.80 -7.62
C PHE A 38 29.18 -8.94 -6.49
N ALA A 39 30.29 -8.26 -6.74
CA ALA A 39 30.98 -7.43 -5.77
C ALA A 39 30.11 -6.23 -5.38
N GLU A 40 29.48 -5.59 -6.34
CA GLU A 40 28.56 -4.46 -6.16
C GLU A 40 27.32 -4.86 -5.34
N CYS A 41 26.75 -6.03 -5.63
CA CYS A 41 25.64 -6.59 -4.84
C CYS A 41 26.03 -6.83 -3.38
N VAL A 42 27.22 -7.36 -3.13
CA VAL A 42 27.74 -7.58 -1.77
C VAL A 42 27.98 -6.26 -1.05
N GLU A 43 28.52 -5.24 -1.73
CA GLU A 43 28.72 -3.90 -1.16
C GLU A 43 27.39 -3.24 -0.77
N GLU A 44 26.36 -3.38 -1.57
CA GLU A 44 25.01 -2.86 -1.26
C GLU A 44 24.39 -3.56 -0.05
N ILE A 45 24.48 -4.89 0.01
CA ILE A 45 23.99 -5.66 1.18
C ILE A 45 24.76 -5.22 2.44
N CYS A 46 26.07 -5.04 2.33
CA CYS A 46 26.89 -4.54 3.44
C CYS A 46 26.52 -3.11 3.86
N ALA A 47 26.21 -2.23 2.90
CA ALA A 47 25.76 -0.87 3.16
C ALA A 47 24.39 -0.87 3.85
N ALA A 48 23.44 -1.66 3.37
CA ALA A 48 22.13 -1.85 3.98
C ALA A 48 22.25 -2.34 5.43
N TYR A 49 23.11 -3.34 5.68
CA TYR A 49 23.37 -3.85 7.02
C TYR A 49 23.99 -2.79 7.95
N LYS A 50 24.96 -1.99 7.47
CA LYS A 50 25.57 -0.91 8.25
C LYS A 50 24.57 0.18 8.60
N ASN A 51 23.71 0.56 7.66
CA ASN A 51 22.65 1.54 7.88
C ASN A 51 21.62 1.04 8.92
N GLN A 52 21.24 -0.23 8.85
CA GLN A 52 20.36 -0.85 9.84
C GLN A 52 20.99 -0.86 11.24
N LYS A 53 22.30 -1.11 11.34
CA LYS A 53 23.01 -1.11 12.62
C LYS A 53 23.05 0.27 13.29
N GLN A 54 23.13 1.35 12.53
CA GLN A 54 23.03 2.71 13.06
C GLN A 54 21.63 3.04 13.61
N SER A 55 20.65 2.24 13.25
CA SER A 55 19.25 2.39 13.66
C SER A 55 18.87 1.46 14.83
N GLU A 56 19.80 0.69 15.43
CA GLU A 56 19.49 -0.30 16.49
C GLU A 56 18.75 0.34 17.70
N GLU A 57 19.18 1.53 18.15
CA GLU A 57 18.51 2.23 19.26
C GLU A 57 17.07 2.60 18.91
N LYS A 58 16.83 3.11 17.70
CA LYS A 58 15.49 3.46 17.20
C LYS A 58 14.62 2.22 16.99
N ILE A 59 15.21 1.13 16.54
CA ILE A 59 14.51 -0.15 16.41
C ILE A 59 14.06 -0.64 17.79
N MET A 60 14.92 -0.57 18.79
CA MET A 60 14.59 -0.97 20.17
C MET A 60 13.49 -0.08 20.77
N GLU A 61 13.53 1.23 20.54
CA GLU A 61 12.45 2.14 20.94
C GLU A 61 11.13 1.78 20.26
N ASN A 62 11.15 1.51 18.97
CA ASN A 62 9.97 1.06 18.23
C ASN A 62 9.42 -0.27 18.79
N VAL A 63 10.28 -1.23 19.11
CA VAL A 63 9.89 -2.50 19.73
C VAL A 63 9.25 -2.28 21.11
N GLU A 64 9.79 -1.39 21.92
CA GLU A 64 9.20 -1.06 23.23
C GLU A 64 7.81 -0.40 23.06
N ASN A 65 7.70 0.54 22.13
CA ASN A 65 6.43 1.17 21.79
C ASN A 65 5.37 0.15 21.30
N MET A 66 5.80 -0.93 20.64
CA MET A 66 4.90 -1.99 20.18
C MET A 66 4.27 -2.84 21.29
N LYS A 67 4.75 -2.73 22.52
CA LYS A 67 4.20 -3.48 23.66
C LYS A 67 2.91 -2.89 24.21
N SER A 68 2.52 -1.69 23.80
CA SER A 68 1.32 -1.01 24.32
C SER A 68 0.47 -0.39 23.24
N TRP A 69 -0.84 -0.36 23.47
CA TRP A 69 -1.80 0.33 22.60
C TRP A 69 -1.45 1.80 22.37
N GLU A 70 -1.13 2.53 23.43
CA GLU A 70 -0.75 3.94 23.37
C GLU A 70 0.48 4.18 22.49
N GLY A 71 1.43 3.25 22.50
CA GLY A 71 2.66 3.36 21.72
C GLY A 71 2.46 3.15 20.20
N ILE A 72 1.38 2.44 19.79
CA ILE A 72 1.18 2.06 18.38
C ILE A 72 -0.04 2.70 17.73
N LYS A 73 -1.05 3.12 18.49
CA LYS A 73 -2.36 3.52 17.95
C LYS A 73 -2.28 4.57 16.85
N ASN A 74 -1.41 5.57 16.98
CA ASN A 74 -1.25 6.65 15.99
C ASN A 74 -0.44 6.23 14.74
N ARG A 75 0.02 4.98 14.68
CA ARG A 75 0.80 4.43 13.56
C ARG A 75 0.05 3.33 12.83
N ILE A 76 -1.19 3.06 13.22
CA ILE A 76 -2.03 2.06 12.58
C ILE A 76 -2.56 2.61 11.27
N TYR A 77 -2.44 1.82 10.20
CA TYR A 77 -3.04 2.11 8.90
C TYR A 77 -3.51 0.83 8.22
N PRO A 78 -4.51 0.92 7.33
CA PRO A 78 -4.97 -0.22 6.57
C PRO A 78 -4.14 -0.41 5.30
N MET A 79 -4.07 -1.65 4.84
CA MET A 79 -3.51 -2.07 3.57
C MET A 79 -4.49 -3.00 2.87
N LEU A 80 -4.72 -2.82 1.58
CA LEU A 80 -5.49 -3.75 0.77
C LEU A 80 -4.60 -4.84 0.19
N VAL A 81 -5.15 -6.05 0.13
CA VAL A 81 -4.61 -7.16 -0.67
C VAL A 81 -5.78 -7.91 -1.34
N SER A 82 -5.51 -8.63 -2.41
CA SER A 82 -6.48 -9.54 -3.04
C SER A 82 -6.96 -10.59 -2.02
N ALA A 83 -8.26 -10.73 -1.82
CA ALA A 83 -8.80 -11.74 -0.92
C ALA A 83 -8.54 -13.16 -1.44
N GLN A 84 -8.65 -13.36 -2.75
CA GLN A 84 -8.48 -14.65 -3.40
C GLN A 84 -7.04 -15.18 -3.26
N GLU A 85 -6.05 -14.30 -3.38
CA GLU A 85 -4.64 -14.67 -3.34
C GLU A 85 -4.06 -14.73 -1.93
N ASN A 86 -4.81 -14.32 -0.89
CA ASN A 86 -4.31 -14.16 0.47
C ASN A 86 -5.28 -14.72 1.52
N GLU A 87 -6.01 -15.76 1.20
CA GLU A 87 -7.02 -16.37 2.09
C GLU A 87 -6.41 -16.84 3.41
N GLU A 88 -5.17 -17.35 3.37
CA GLU A 88 -4.44 -17.85 4.54
C GLU A 88 -4.14 -16.74 5.58
N LEU A 89 -4.11 -15.47 5.16
CA LEU A 89 -3.85 -14.36 6.08
C LEU A 89 -4.97 -14.17 7.10
N LYS A 90 -6.19 -14.60 6.79
CA LYS A 90 -7.37 -14.51 7.68
C LYS A 90 -7.21 -15.28 8.99
N GLU A 91 -6.44 -16.35 8.99
CA GLU A 91 -6.23 -17.16 10.18
C GLU A 91 -5.34 -16.46 11.20
N LYS A 92 -4.32 -15.77 10.73
CA LYS A 92 -3.24 -15.22 11.55
C LYS A 92 -3.39 -13.73 11.86
N TYR A 93 -3.80 -12.95 10.86
CA TYR A 93 -3.78 -11.50 10.95
C TYR A 93 -5.17 -10.91 11.19
N LEU A 94 -5.19 -9.73 11.80
CA LEU A 94 -6.40 -8.94 11.88
C LEU A 94 -6.72 -8.41 10.50
N CYS A 95 -7.88 -8.80 9.98
CA CYS A 95 -8.35 -8.37 8.66
C CYS A 95 -9.88 -8.28 8.59
N LYS A 96 -10.36 -7.52 7.62
CA LYS A 96 -11.78 -7.37 7.29
C LYS A 96 -11.97 -7.58 5.80
N GLU A 97 -13.02 -8.30 5.41
CA GLU A 97 -13.37 -8.43 3.99
C GLU A 97 -14.11 -7.19 3.49
N TYR A 98 -13.78 -6.78 2.29
CA TYR A 98 -14.48 -5.72 1.57
C TYR A 98 -14.38 -5.93 0.06
N LEU A 99 -15.53 -6.04 -0.61
CA LEU A 99 -15.57 -6.46 -2.00
C LEU A 99 -14.82 -7.80 -2.14
N ASP A 100 -13.84 -7.86 -3.03
CA ASP A 100 -12.92 -8.99 -3.20
C ASP A 100 -11.52 -8.74 -2.61
N PHE A 101 -11.42 -7.79 -1.66
CA PHE A 101 -10.19 -7.49 -0.93
C PHE A 101 -10.22 -7.99 0.52
N LEU A 102 -9.03 -8.22 1.06
CA LEU A 102 -8.78 -8.20 2.50
C LEU A 102 -8.16 -6.86 2.88
N VAL A 103 -8.74 -6.23 3.89
CA VAL A 103 -8.17 -5.08 4.58
C VAL A 103 -7.34 -5.60 5.73
N LEU A 104 -6.04 -5.55 5.60
CA LEU A 104 -5.12 -5.83 6.68
C LEU A 104 -4.83 -4.56 7.46
N TYR A 105 -4.59 -4.68 8.76
CA TYR A 105 -4.15 -3.56 9.60
C TYR A 105 -2.67 -3.70 9.89
N MET A 106 -1.96 -2.59 9.71
CA MET A 106 -0.51 -2.51 9.80
C MET A 106 -0.11 -1.49 10.86
N VAL A 107 1.00 -1.72 11.54
CA VAL A 107 1.68 -0.69 12.34
C VAL A 107 2.90 -0.21 11.57
N ARG A 108 2.96 1.10 11.32
CA ARG A 108 4.12 1.74 10.68
C ARG A 108 5.29 1.78 11.65
N ILE A 109 6.47 1.36 11.20
CA ILE A 109 7.72 1.54 11.92
C ILE A 109 8.34 2.83 11.41
N THR A 110 8.27 3.88 12.23
CA THR A 110 8.88 5.17 11.92
C THR A 110 10.38 5.09 12.13
N ASP A 111 11.12 5.96 11.45
CA ASP A 111 12.58 6.16 11.58
C ASP A 111 13.51 5.08 11.00
N VAL A 112 12.98 3.99 10.43
CA VAL A 112 13.78 2.90 9.83
C VAL A 112 13.39 2.65 8.36
N GLY A 113 12.95 3.70 7.66
CA GLY A 113 12.40 3.57 6.31
C GLY A 113 10.93 3.13 6.32
N PHE A 114 10.44 2.58 5.21
CA PHE A 114 9.03 2.16 5.05
C PHE A 114 8.73 0.79 5.70
N GLY A 115 9.26 0.53 6.91
CA GLY A 115 8.96 -0.68 7.64
C GLY A 115 7.52 -0.71 8.16
N SER A 116 6.90 -1.89 8.15
CA SER A 116 5.58 -2.10 8.73
C SER A 116 5.40 -3.52 9.25
N ILE A 117 4.53 -3.67 10.24
CA ILE A 117 4.19 -4.97 10.83
C ILE A 117 2.69 -5.19 10.68
N LYS A 118 2.30 -6.36 10.16
CA LYS A 118 0.90 -6.79 10.13
C LYS A 118 0.41 -7.08 11.54
N ILE A 119 -0.73 -6.51 11.93
CA ILE A 119 -1.34 -6.75 13.22
C ILE A 119 -1.90 -8.17 13.26
N THR A 120 -1.46 -8.98 14.21
CA THR A 120 -2.01 -10.30 14.47
C THR A 120 -3.14 -10.23 15.49
N LYS A 121 -4.05 -11.22 15.47
CA LYS A 121 -5.12 -11.31 16.49
C LYS A 121 -4.56 -11.40 17.92
N GLN A 122 -3.41 -12.03 18.10
CA GLN A 122 -2.76 -12.16 19.42
C GLN A 122 -2.23 -10.82 19.96
N MET A 123 -1.90 -9.85 19.09
CA MET A 123 -1.46 -8.52 19.52
C MET A 123 -2.59 -7.74 20.20
N LEU A 124 -3.84 -8.01 19.87
CA LEU A 124 -4.98 -7.36 20.52
C LEU A 124 -5.02 -7.66 22.02
N ASP A 125 -4.78 -8.93 22.38
CA ASP A 125 -4.72 -9.36 23.80
C ASP A 125 -3.55 -8.67 24.52
N LEU A 126 -2.37 -8.59 23.87
CA LEU A 126 -1.19 -7.92 24.42
C LEU A 126 -1.46 -6.43 24.70
N TRP A 127 -2.19 -5.78 23.81
CA TRP A 127 -2.48 -4.33 23.90
C TRP A 127 -3.72 -4.02 24.76
N GLY A 128 -4.52 -5.03 25.12
CA GLY A 128 -5.78 -4.87 25.83
C GLY A 128 -6.81 -4.09 25.02
N THR A 129 -6.85 -4.31 23.69
CA THR A 129 -7.74 -3.63 22.73
C THR A 129 -8.59 -4.65 21.96
N CYS A 130 -9.50 -4.18 21.14
CA CYS A 130 -10.35 -5.02 20.30
C CYS A 130 -10.28 -4.61 18.81
N GLU A 131 -10.84 -5.45 17.94
CA GLU A 131 -10.86 -5.22 16.49
C GLU A 131 -11.51 -3.90 16.11
N ASP A 132 -12.60 -3.52 16.76
CA ASP A 132 -13.31 -2.27 16.49
C ASP A 132 -12.46 -1.04 16.84
N GLU A 133 -11.71 -1.09 17.95
CA GLU A 133 -10.80 0.01 18.32
C GLU A 133 -9.67 0.17 17.31
N VAL A 134 -9.08 -0.93 16.83
CA VAL A 134 -8.07 -0.88 15.76
C VAL A 134 -8.66 -0.29 14.48
N TYR A 135 -9.87 -0.72 14.10
CA TYR A 135 -10.58 -0.20 12.95
C TYR A 135 -10.83 1.31 13.05
N PHE A 136 -11.41 1.76 14.15
CA PHE A 136 -11.71 3.20 14.34
C PHE A 136 -10.43 4.04 14.41
N GLN A 137 -9.38 3.51 15.03
CA GLN A 137 -8.11 4.22 15.09
C GLN A 137 -7.47 4.34 13.71
N ALA A 138 -7.51 3.27 12.90
CA ALA A 138 -7.05 3.33 11.51
C ALA A 138 -7.79 4.41 10.70
N LEU A 139 -9.12 4.53 10.89
CA LEU A 139 -9.92 5.60 10.28
C LEU A 139 -9.47 7.00 10.68
N ILE A 140 -9.22 7.20 11.97
CA ILE A 140 -8.76 8.48 12.51
C ILE A 140 -7.40 8.84 11.91
N ASN A 141 -6.47 7.89 11.91
CA ASN A 141 -5.13 8.09 11.37
C ASN A 141 -5.16 8.43 9.88
N MET A 142 -5.95 7.68 9.09
CA MET A 142 -6.12 7.95 7.66
C MET A 142 -6.65 9.36 7.38
N LYS A 143 -7.61 9.84 8.18
CA LYS A 143 -8.13 11.21 8.05
C LYS A 143 -7.08 12.25 8.41
N THR A 144 -6.23 11.94 9.41
CA THR A 144 -5.17 12.83 9.87
C THR A 144 -4.02 12.90 8.85
N ASP A 145 -3.59 11.75 8.32
CA ASP A 145 -2.52 11.65 7.31
C ASP A 145 -2.94 12.29 5.98
N GLY A 146 -4.25 12.23 5.68
CA GLY A 146 -4.83 12.83 4.49
C GLY A 146 -4.62 12.04 3.22
N TYR A 147 -5.44 12.35 2.23
CA TYR A 147 -5.41 11.79 0.89
C TYR A 147 -5.31 12.89 -0.15
N GLN A 148 -4.84 12.55 -1.33
CA GLN A 148 -4.77 13.46 -2.46
C GLN A 148 -5.44 12.83 -3.69
N ILE A 149 -6.08 13.69 -4.48
CA ILE A 149 -6.59 13.34 -5.79
C ILE A 149 -6.00 14.34 -6.75
N ARG A 150 -5.32 13.84 -7.77
CA ARG A 150 -4.62 14.67 -8.76
C ARG A 150 -5.09 14.29 -10.15
N GLY A 151 -5.26 15.29 -11.02
CA GLY A 151 -5.49 15.04 -12.44
C GLY A 151 -4.37 14.19 -13.02
N PHE A 152 -4.71 13.20 -13.85
CA PHE A 152 -3.73 12.28 -14.44
C PHE A 152 -2.70 13.04 -15.27
N SER A 153 -3.13 14.06 -16.03
CA SER A 153 -2.26 14.93 -16.82
C SER A 153 -1.22 15.64 -15.96
N SER A 154 -1.60 16.12 -14.78
CA SER A 154 -0.70 16.75 -13.81
C SER A 154 0.37 15.78 -13.29
N VAL A 155 -0.01 14.51 -13.04
CA VAL A 155 0.94 13.47 -12.61
C VAL A 155 1.92 13.13 -13.73
N ILE A 156 1.44 12.96 -14.96
CA ILE A 156 2.30 12.69 -16.12
C ILE A 156 3.28 13.84 -16.37
N LYS A 157 2.83 15.09 -16.24
CA LYS A 157 3.71 16.28 -16.41
C LYS A 157 4.83 16.32 -15.37
N GLU A 158 4.57 15.88 -14.13
CA GLU A 158 5.60 15.78 -13.10
C GLU A 158 6.65 14.70 -13.42
N ILE A 159 6.22 13.54 -13.95
CA ILE A 159 7.12 12.43 -14.26
C ILE A 159 7.87 12.68 -15.60
N TYR A 160 7.16 13.23 -16.59
CA TYR A 160 7.67 13.48 -17.95
C TYR A 160 7.44 14.93 -18.35
N PRO A 161 8.27 15.88 -17.89
CA PRO A 161 8.13 17.28 -18.23
C PRO A 161 8.16 17.50 -19.76
N GLY A 162 7.13 18.14 -20.28
CA GLY A 162 6.99 18.43 -21.73
C GLY A 162 6.11 17.46 -22.53
N MET A 163 5.53 16.44 -21.89
CA MET A 163 4.60 15.49 -22.54
C MET A 163 3.14 15.96 -22.56
N VAL A 164 2.78 16.92 -21.72
CA VAL A 164 1.38 17.39 -21.54
C VAL A 164 1.32 18.90 -21.71
N ASP A 165 0.41 19.37 -22.57
CA ASP A 165 0.12 20.78 -22.77
C ASP A 165 -0.81 21.34 -21.68
N GLU A 166 -0.77 22.65 -21.41
CA GLU A 166 -1.59 23.30 -20.37
C GLU A 166 -3.11 23.12 -20.60
N GLU A 167 -3.57 23.09 -21.84
CA GLU A 167 -4.98 22.88 -22.17
C GLU A 167 -5.50 21.49 -21.79
N THR A 168 -4.61 20.48 -21.66
CA THR A 168 -4.97 19.11 -21.31
C THR A 168 -5.27 18.96 -19.82
N GLU A 169 -4.67 19.80 -18.96
CA GLU A 169 -4.89 19.76 -17.50
C GLU A 169 -6.33 20.17 -17.13
N GLU A 170 -6.95 21.10 -17.84
CA GLU A 170 -8.32 21.57 -17.55
C GLU A 170 -9.40 20.54 -17.91
N SER A 171 -9.08 19.56 -18.75
CA SER A 171 -10.03 18.57 -19.29
C SER A 171 -9.90 17.18 -18.65
N ASP A 172 -9.17 17.04 -17.55
CA ASP A 172 -8.96 15.73 -16.91
C ASP A 172 -10.28 15.01 -16.59
N PHE A 173 -10.44 13.85 -17.21
CA PHE A 173 -11.51 12.89 -16.90
C PHE A 173 -11.00 11.72 -16.06
N MET A 174 -9.66 11.66 -15.89
CA MET A 174 -8.94 10.61 -15.18
C MET A 174 -8.12 11.23 -14.04
N TYR A 175 -8.12 10.61 -12.88
CA TYR A 175 -7.44 11.08 -11.67
C TYR A 175 -6.67 9.96 -11.01
N VAL A 176 -5.55 10.30 -10.36
CA VAL A 176 -4.81 9.42 -9.45
C VAL A 176 -5.23 9.74 -8.03
N PHE A 177 -5.66 8.72 -7.31
CA PHE A 177 -6.00 8.79 -5.89
C PHE A 177 -4.98 8.02 -5.06
N THR A 178 -4.39 8.66 -4.05
CA THR A 178 -3.45 8.04 -3.12
C THR A 178 -3.40 8.83 -1.81
N ASN A 179 -2.68 8.35 -0.80
CA ASN A 179 -2.40 9.13 0.41
C ASN A 179 -1.22 10.10 0.21
N GLN A 180 -0.95 10.96 1.20
CA GLN A 180 0.13 11.95 1.12
C GLN A 180 1.52 11.29 1.00
N GLU A 181 1.70 10.11 1.58
CA GLU A 181 2.96 9.37 1.54
C GLU A 181 3.14 8.54 0.27
N LYS A 182 2.11 8.44 -0.57
CA LYS A 182 2.08 7.58 -1.78
C LYS A 182 2.42 6.11 -1.46
N TYR A 183 2.01 5.65 -0.27
CA TYR A 183 2.32 4.31 0.22
C TYR A 183 1.08 3.66 0.84
N PHE A 184 0.60 2.55 0.27
CA PHE A 184 -0.65 1.85 0.59
C PHE A 184 -1.91 2.73 0.51
N GLY A 185 -1.88 3.75 -0.36
CA GLY A 185 -2.97 4.72 -0.49
C GLY A 185 -4.27 4.15 -1.09
N ALA A 186 -4.22 3.02 -1.80
CA ALA A 186 -5.41 2.38 -2.35
C ALA A 186 -6.45 2.01 -1.26
N ALA A 187 -6.00 1.77 -0.02
CA ALA A 187 -6.89 1.51 1.10
C ALA A 187 -7.88 2.65 1.40
N GLY A 188 -7.62 3.86 0.90
CA GLY A 188 -8.54 4.99 0.99
C GLY A 188 -9.89 4.79 0.32
N ILE A 189 -10.03 3.83 -0.58
CA ILE A 189 -11.32 3.47 -1.22
C ILE A 189 -12.44 3.20 -0.19
N PHE A 190 -12.07 2.72 1.00
CA PHE A 190 -13.04 2.44 2.07
C PHE A 190 -13.67 3.66 2.70
N PHE A 191 -12.89 4.73 2.81
CA PHE A 191 -13.17 5.77 3.78
C PHE A 191 -13.39 7.12 3.14
N CYS A 192 -13.07 7.22 1.85
CA CYS A 192 -13.01 8.50 1.17
C CYS A 192 -14.16 8.75 0.22
N ALA A 193 -15.31 8.06 0.38
CA ALA A 193 -16.51 8.35 -0.42
C ALA A 193 -16.87 9.85 -0.41
N GLU A 194 -16.60 10.55 0.70
CA GLU A 194 -16.80 12.00 0.81
C GLU A 194 -15.75 12.77 -0.02
N MET A 195 -14.47 12.38 0.04
CA MET A 195 -13.40 12.97 -0.80
C MET A 195 -13.65 12.74 -2.28
N PHE A 196 -14.08 11.54 -2.66
CA PHE A 196 -14.46 11.27 -4.05
C PHE A 196 -15.56 12.21 -4.51
N ARG A 197 -16.54 12.50 -3.66
CA ARG A 197 -17.62 13.45 -3.95
C ARG A 197 -17.13 14.88 -4.13
N GLU A 198 -16.12 15.30 -3.40
CA GLU A 198 -15.57 16.65 -3.51
C GLU A 198 -14.87 16.85 -4.86
N VAL A 199 -14.15 15.86 -5.36
CA VAL A 199 -13.35 15.97 -6.59
C VAL A 199 -14.12 15.54 -7.84
N VAL A 200 -14.79 14.38 -7.79
CA VAL A 200 -15.56 13.86 -8.93
C VAL A 200 -16.95 14.50 -9.01
N GLY A 201 -17.36 15.17 -7.95
CA GLY A 201 -18.69 15.76 -7.82
C GLY A 201 -19.76 14.69 -7.60
N ARG A 202 -21.02 15.06 -7.86
CA ARG A 202 -22.17 14.15 -7.73
C ARG A 202 -22.33 13.28 -9.00
N LYS A 203 -21.27 12.54 -9.36
CA LYS A 203 -21.22 11.72 -10.58
C LYS A 203 -20.74 10.31 -10.25
N ASN A 204 -21.10 9.41 -11.14
CA ASN A 204 -20.54 8.06 -11.14
C ASN A 204 -19.11 8.07 -11.67
N PHE A 205 -18.31 7.11 -11.26
CA PHE A 205 -16.97 6.93 -11.78
C PHE A 205 -16.53 5.46 -11.68
N TYR A 206 -15.60 5.11 -12.54
CA TYR A 206 -14.91 3.84 -12.49
C TYR A 206 -13.67 3.97 -11.61
N ILE A 207 -13.34 2.89 -10.91
CA ILE A 207 -12.15 2.77 -10.06
C ILE A 207 -11.32 1.62 -10.61
N LEU A 208 -10.10 1.92 -11.02
CA LEU A 208 -9.13 0.94 -11.49
C LEU A 208 -8.05 0.79 -10.42
N PRO A 209 -7.88 -0.40 -9.83
CA PRO A 209 -6.82 -0.66 -8.86
C PRO A 209 -5.48 -0.76 -9.60
N SER A 210 -4.76 0.35 -9.64
CA SER A 210 -3.43 0.40 -10.28
C SER A 210 -2.42 -0.41 -9.49
N SER A 211 -2.41 -0.24 -8.15
CA SER A 211 -1.57 -1.01 -7.24
C SER A 211 -2.10 -0.91 -5.79
N VAL A 212 -1.45 -1.55 -4.83
CA VAL A 212 -1.70 -1.34 -3.39
C VAL A 212 -1.49 0.12 -2.97
N HIS A 213 -0.77 0.91 -3.77
CA HIS A 213 -0.36 2.27 -3.44
C HIS A 213 -1.35 3.33 -3.93
N GLU A 214 -2.05 3.07 -5.03
CA GLU A 214 -2.90 4.07 -5.67
C GLU A 214 -4.05 3.46 -6.47
N LEU A 215 -5.07 4.29 -6.72
CA LEU A 215 -6.21 3.97 -7.57
C LEU A 215 -6.29 4.98 -8.71
N ILE A 216 -6.68 4.52 -9.87
CA ILE A 216 -7.08 5.40 -10.98
C ILE A 216 -8.60 5.57 -10.95
N LEU A 217 -9.05 6.82 -10.97
CA LEU A 217 -10.48 7.16 -11.03
C LEU A 217 -10.80 7.73 -12.40
N ILE A 218 -11.81 7.19 -13.08
CA ILE A 218 -12.28 7.67 -14.39
C ILE A 218 -13.73 8.14 -14.25
N LYS A 219 -14.00 9.40 -14.58
CA LYS A 219 -15.38 9.93 -14.61
C LYS A 219 -16.21 9.15 -15.63
N ASP A 220 -17.39 8.69 -15.22
CA ASP A 220 -18.34 8.08 -16.13
C ASP A 220 -18.97 9.15 -17.03
N ASN A 221 -18.59 9.13 -18.29
CA ASN A 221 -19.13 9.97 -19.37
C ASN A 221 -19.82 9.15 -20.45
N GLY A 222 -20.04 7.84 -20.19
CA GLY A 222 -20.64 6.91 -21.14
C GLY A 222 -19.67 6.43 -22.23
N GLY A 223 -18.38 6.76 -22.16
CA GLY A 223 -17.38 6.36 -23.15
C GLY A 223 -16.70 5.02 -22.89
N TYR A 224 -16.90 4.44 -21.71
CA TYR A 224 -16.27 3.19 -21.29
C TYR A 224 -17.29 2.22 -20.71
N ASP A 225 -17.01 0.93 -20.82
CA ASP A 225 -17.71 -0.13 -20.11
C ASP A 225 -16.75 -0.88 -19.15
N MET A 226 -17.32 -1.62 -18.21
CA MET A 226 -16.56 -2.36 -17.19
C MET A 226 -15.60 -3.39 -17.78
N GLU A 227 -15.99 -4.07 -18.87
CA GLU A 227 -15.14 -5.10 -19.47
C GLU A 227 -13.91 -4.51 -20.13
N THR A 228 -14.08 -3.41 -20.88
CA THR A 228 -12.97 -2.68 -21.49
C THR A 228 -11.98 -2.18 -20.44
N LEU A 229 -12.47 -1.59 -19.34
CA LEU A 229 -11.61 -1.09 -18.26
C LEU A 229 -10.95 -2.24 -17.49
N SER A 230 -11.64 -3.35 -17.28
CA SER A 230 -11.05 -4.53 -16.65
C SER A 230 -9.96 -5.17 -17.53
N ALA A 231 -10.12 -5.15 -18.86
CA ALA A 231 -9.08 -5.59 -19.78
C ALA A 231 -7.82 -4.68 -19.68
N MET A 232 -8.01 -3.38 -19.49
CA MET A 232 -6.89 -2.45 -19.26
C MET A 232 -6.17 -2.77 -17.96
N VAL A 233 -6.89 -3.03 -16.86
CA VAL A 233 -6.29 -3.42 -15.57
C VAL A 233 -5.43 -4.67 -15.75
N ARG A 234 -5.95 -5.72 -16.39
CA ARG A 234 -5.20 -6.96 -16.64
C ARG A 234 -3.90 -6.70 -17.42
N ASN A 235 -3.98 -5.92 -18.52
CA ASN A 235 -2.80 -5.61 -19.33
C ASN A 235 -1.70 -4.88 -18.52
N VAL A 236 -2.10 -3.93 -17.66
CA VAL A 236 -1.15 -3.20 -16.79
C VAL A 236 -0.55 -4.14 -15.75
N ASN A 237 -1.37 -4.98 -15.13
CA ASN A 237 -0.93 -5.97 -14.16
C ASN A 237 0.10 -6.96 -14.74
N GLU A 238 -0.10 -7.41 -15.97
CA GLU A 238 0.81 -8.36 -16.64
C GLU A 238 2.18 -7.76 -16.93
N GLY A 239 2.23 -6.47 -17.28
CA GLY A 239 3.44 -5.85 -17.80
C GLY A 239 4.18 -4.91 -16.84
N GLN A 240 3.49 -4.34 -15.84
CA GLN A 240 4.03 -3.20 -15.09
C GLN A 240 3.84 -3.25 -13.58
N VAL A 241 2.95 -4.10 -13.05
CA VAL A 241 2.71 -4.20 -11.61
C VAL A 241 3.32 -5.49 -11.08
N THR A 242 4.16 -5.37 -10.06
CA THR A 242 4.76 -6.54 -9.42
C THR A 242 3.68 -7.37 -8.71
N ALA A 243 3.87 -8.68 -8.62
CA ALA A 243 2.86 -9.58 -8.07
C ALA A 243 2.44 -9.22 -6.65
N ASP A 244 3.34 -8.69 -5.84
CA ASP A 244 3.09 -8.26 -4.47
C ASP A 244 2.33 -6.92 -4.36
N GLU A 245 2.22 -6.17 -5.44
CA GLU A 245 1.49 -4.89 -5.48
C GLU A 245 0.12 -4.99 -6.16
N ARG A 246 -0.18 -6.12 -6.84
CA ARG A 246 -1.46 -6.31 -7.52
C ARG A 246 -2.61 -6.40 -6.53
N LEU A 247 -3.72 -5.72 -6.85
CA LEU A 247 -4.93 -5.74 -6.03
C LEU A 247 -6.04 -6.59 -6.65
N SER A 248 -6.34 -6.38 -7.92
CA SER A 248 -7.45 -7.01 -8.63
C SER A 248 -7.21 -6.94 -10.13
N ASP A 249 -7.84 -7.85 -10.90
CA ASP A 249 -7.77 -7.91 -12.37
C ASP A 249 -8.99 -7.32 -13.04
N HIS A 250 -9.79 -6.53 -12.33
CA HIS A 250 -10.98 -5.88 -12.88
C HIS A 250 -11.20 -4.48 -12.32
N ALA A 251 -12.00 -3.69 -13.02
CA ALA A 251 -12.44 -2.38 -12.59
C ALA A 251 -13.64 -2.48 -11.64
N TYR A 252 -13.86 -1.41 -10.87
CA TYR A 252 -15.03 -1.22 -10.01
C TYR A 252 -15.79 0.01 -10.46
N TYR A 253 -17.07 0.08 -10.08
CA TYR A 253 -17.94 1.19 -10.40
C TYR A 253 -18.53 1.80 -9.13
N TYR A 254 -18.36 3.10 -8.93
CA TYR A 254 -19.01 3.84 -7.86
C TYR A 254 -20.31 4.44 -8.36
N ASP A 255 -21.42 3.97 -7.80
CA ASP A 255 -22.75 4.53 -8.01
C ASP A 255 -23.02 5.62 -6.97
N TRP A 256 -23.01 6.86 -7.43
CA TRP A 256 -23.25 8.02 -6.60
C TRP A 256 -24.64 8.00 -5.93
N HIS A 257 -25.67 7.58 -6.66
CA HIS A 257 -27.04 7.59 -6.14
C HIS A 257 -27.21 6.57 -5.00
N LYS A 258 -26.56 5.43 -5.11
CA LYS A 258 -26.59 4.37 -4.09
C LYS A 258 -25.51 4.53 -3.03
N ASN A 259 -24.54 5.43 -3.28
CA ASN A 259 -23.33 5.57 -2.44
C ASN A 259 -22.62 4.22 -2.21
N LYS A 260 -22.45 3.45 -3.29
CA LYS A 260 -21.94 2.08 -3.22
C LYS A 260 -20.96 1.80 -4.36
N ILE A 261 -19.91 1.05 -4.05
CA ILE A 261 -19.01 0.46 -5.03
C ILE A 261 -19.52 -0.94 -5.38
N VAL A 262 -19.51 -1.25 -6.66
CA VAL A 262 -19.91 -2.55 -7.23
C VAL A 262 -18.90 -2.98 -8.29
N PHE A 263 -18.85 -4.26 -8.63
CA PHE A 263 -18.05 -4.88 -9.68
C PHE A 263 -18.79 -6.03 -10.33
#